data_2f0ad19857564e0294106b2d69a5e086
#
_entry.id   2f0ad19857564e0294106b2d69a5e086
#
_cell.length_a   1.000
_cell.length_b   1.000
_cell.length_c   1.000
_cell.angle_alpha   90.00
_cell.angle_beta   90.00
_cell.angle_gamma   90.00
#
_symmetry.space_group_name_H-M   'P 1'
#
loop_
_entity.id
_entity.type
_entity.pdbx_description
1 polymer ?
#
loop_
_entity_poly.entity_id
_entity_poly.type
_entity_poly.pdbx_seq_one_letter_code
_entity_poly.pdbx_strand_id
1 'polypeptide(L)'
;MKYIFKNLILLLAAIALTNCSCTTQPTNMDAVVDSVRYNSIYHWKTTFDVDSTEIALLNRHDIQRIYLRMFDVAVERDFLNGVSEIVPIATTKFLSAPPADVEIVPVVYITIDALRAMAGKELEFASLIVERLLAMASYNGCGDISEIQLDCDWTSSTKSSYHYLCHLVKEQISQQDMKLSVTIRLHQLQESAPPADKGVLMLYNTGALKNPETENSILSINDAKPYLKQREYPIPLDYAYPMFGWGVKFEDDRFVSIVSEDAKATTANEYIRYERATIAEVLAVKALVEQKLGKPLNGNILYHLDYTQLKNYTDDEISQIYSY
;
A
#
# COMPACT_ATOMS: atom_id res chain seq x y z
N MET A 1 39.67 57.65 -54.31
CA MET A 1 38.99 58.56 -55.23
C MET A 1 37.50 58.34 -55.04
N LYS A 2 36.90 59.47 -54.52
CA LYS A 2 35.50 59.85 -54.69
C LYS A 2 34.42 58.94 -54.10
N TYR A 3 33.82 59.32 -52.99
CA TYR A 3 32.69 60.29 -52.87
C TYR A 3 31.38 59.64 -53.26
N ILE A 4 30.46 59.59 -52.41
CA ILE A 4 29.37 60.48 -51.90
C ILE A 4 28.07 59.71 -52.21
N PHE A 5 27.03 59.66 -51.46
CA PHE A 5 26.11 60.59 -50.76
C PHE A 5 25.17 59.73 -49.93
N LYS A 6 25.02 59.94 -48.64
CA LYS A 6 23.95 60.77 -48.09
C LYS A 6 22.58 60.51 -48.73
N ASN A 7 21.69 59.82 -47.97
CA ASN A 7 20.43 60.46 -47.72
C ASN A 7 19.81 59.90 -46.43
N LEU A 8 19.78 60.83 -45.51
CA LEU A 8 19.07 60.82 -44.25
C LEU A 8 17.57 60.91 -44.54
N ILE A 9 16.80 59.92 -44.37
CA ILE A 9 15.36 60.02 -44.24
C ILE A 9 15.03 59.72 -42.78
N LEU A 10 14.77 60.78 -42.05
CA LEU A 10 14.11 60.76 -40.76
C LEU A 10 12.67 60.32 -41.00
N LEU A 11 12.37 59.08 -40.67
CA LEU A 11 11.01 58.63 -40.49
C LEU A 11 10.77 58.54 -38.98
N LEU A 12 10.10 59.49 -38.42
CA LEU A 12 9.51 59.53 -37.12
C LEU A 12 8.43 58.42 -37.10
N ALA A 13 8.78 57.21 -36.67
CA ALA A 13 7.82 56.21 -36.26
C ALA A 13 7.60 56.38 -34.76
N ALA A 14 6.44 56.89 -34.42
CA ALA A 14 5.94 56.93 -33.05
C ALA A 14 5.89 55.47 -32.52
N ILE A 15 6.81 55.14 -31.62
CA ILE A 15 6.75 53.90 -30.87
C ILE A 15 5.64 54.06 -29.84
N ALA A 16 4.45 53.56 -30.18
CA ALA A 16 3.42 53.32 -29.20
C ALA A 16 3.97 52.24 -28.26
N LEU A 17 4.39 52.66 -27.08
CA LEU A 17 4.66 51.78 -25.94
C LEU A 17 3.32 51.15 -25.51
N THR A 18 2.93 50.06 -26.14
CA THR A 18 1.96 49.15 -25.57
C THR A 18 2.65 48.47 -24.39
N ASN A 19 2.32 48.93 -23.19
CA ASN A 19 2.55 48.19 -21.96
C ASN A 19 1.82 46.85 -22.08
N CYS A 20 2.51 45.83 -22.55
CA CYS A 20 2.08 44.46 -22.39
C CYS A 20 2.33 44.11 -20.91
N SER A 21 1.38 44.49 -20.06
CA SER A 21 1.29 43.85 -18.73
C SER A 21 1.07 42.37 -18.94
N CYS A 22 2.17 41.59 -18.92
CA CYS A 22 2.07 40.20 -18.62
C CYS A 22 1.56 40.07 -17.18
N THR A 23 0.24 40.11 -17.01
CA THR A 23 -0.38 39.46 -15.87
C THR A 23 -0.12 37.99 -16.06
N THR A 24 0.91 37.48 -15.40
CA THR A 24 0.98 36.10 -15.06
C THR A 24 -0.23 35.83 -14.19
N GLN A 25 -1.33 35.38 -14.81
CA GLN A 25 -2.36 34.67 -14.08
C GLN A 25 -1.64 33.50 -13.42
N PRO A 26 -1.84 33.29 -12.11
CA PRO A 26 -1.48 32.02 -11.54
C PRO A 26 -2.31 30.99 -12.33
N THR A 27 -1.63 30.16 -13.08
CA THR A 27 -2.24 28.95 -13.61
C THR A 27 -2.63 28.16 -12.38
N ASN A 28 -3.92 28.24 -12.02
CA ASN A 28 -4.53 27.25 -11.18
C ASN A 28 -4.32 25.91 -11.88
N MET A 29 -3.24 25.23 -11.52
CA MET A 29 -3.05 23.81 -11.78
C MET A 29 -3.80 23.00 -10.72
N ASP A 30 -5.01 23.40 -10.41
CA ASP A 30 -6.04 22.50 -9.92
C ASP A 30 -6.77 21.91 -11.14
N ALA A 31 -6.03 21.23 -12.00
CA ALA A 31 -6.61 20.16 -12.75
C ALA A 31 -6.94 19.10 -11.69
N VAL A 32 -8.17 19.16 -11.16
CA VAL A 32 -8.80 18.02 -10.53
C VAL A 32 -8.79 16.93 -11.60
N VAL A 33 -7.74 16.13 -11.61
CA VAL A 33 -7.76 14.85 -12.27
C VAL A 33 -8.86 14.14 -11.50
N ASP A 34 -10.00 13.96 -12.15
CA ASP A 34 -11.11 13.16 -11.63
C ASP A 34 -10.58 11.72 -11.57
N SER A 35 -9.79 11.45 -10.53
CA SER A 35 -9.17 10.14 -10.34
C SER A 35 -10.32 9.18 -10.03
N VAL A 36 -10.46 8.18 -10.89
CA VAL A 36 -11.43 7.12 -10.67
C VAL A 36 -11.18 6.54 -9.28
N ARG A 37 -12.19 6.61 -8.43
CA ARG A 37 -12.11 6.09 -7.07
C ARG A 37 -12.60 4.66 -7.04
N TYR A 38 -11.89 3.83 -6.30
CA TYR A 38 -12.20 2.43 -6.11
C TYR A 38 -12.36 2.12 -4.64
N ASN A 39 -13.44 1.46 -4.28
CA ASN A 39 -13.49 0.74 -3.01
C ASN A 39 -12.65 -0.52 -3.19
N SER A 40 -11.67 -0.71 -2.33
CA SER A 40 -10.71 -1.79 -2.47
C SER A 40 -10.60 -2.61 -1.19
N ILE A 41 -10.16 -3.85 -1.31
CA ILE A 41 -9.94 -4.74 -0.17
C ILE A 41 -8.69 -5.59 -0.38
N TYR A 42 -7.97 -5.90 0.69
CA TYR A 42 -6.91 -6.90 0.63
C TYR A 42 -7.49 -8.31 0.78
N HIS A 43 -6.92 -9.26 0.07
CA HIS A 43 -7.06 -10.68 0.39
C HIS A 43 -5.69 -11.20 0.82
N TRP A 44 -5.56 -11.60 2.10
CA TRP A 44 -4.26 -11.92 2.69
C TRP A 44 -4.11 -13.37 3.13
N LYS A 45 -5.15 -14.20 2.93
CA LYS A 45 -5.12 -15.64 3.20
C LYS A 45 -4.26 -16.37 2.17
N THR A 46 -3.69 -17.51 2.55
CA THR A 46 -2.94 -18.39 1.63
C THR A 46 -3.84 -19.33 0.82
N THR A 47 -5.16 -19.20 0.99
CA THR A 47 -6.16 -19.87 0.16
C THR A 47 -7.14 -18.83 -0.33
N PHE A 48 -7.27 -18.72 -1.64
CA PHE A 48 -8.28 -17.89 -2.29
C PHE A 48 -9.49 -18.77 -2.60
N ASP A 49 -10.55 -18.55 -1.86
CA ASP A 49 -11.82 -19.25 -1.99
C ASP A 49 -12.94 -18.28 -1.58
N VAL A 50 -13.35 -17.48 -2.54
CA VAL A 50 -14.38 -16.45 -2.33
C VAL A 50 -15.75 -17.10 -2.52
N ASP A 51 -16.47 -17.25 -1.42
CA ASP A 51 -17.79 -17.85 -1.41
C ASP A 51 -18.91 -16.83 -1.75
N SER A 52 -20.15 -17.32 -1.82
CA SER A 52 -21.31 -16.48 -2.12
C SER A 52 -21.51 -15.34 -1.12
N THR A 53 -21.09 -15.51 0.12
CA THR A 53 -21.22 -14.51 1.19
C THR A 53 -20.19 -13.39 1.00
N GLU A 54 -18.95 -13.75 0.68
CA GLU A 54 -17.90 -12.79 0.38
C GLU A 54 -18.21 -12.05 -0.94
N ILE A 55 -18.74 -12.74 -1.97
CA ILE A 55 -19.23 -12.09 -3.21
C ILE A 55 -20.34 -11.09 -2.91
N ALA A 56 -21.33 -11.47 -2.08
CA ALA A 56 -22.40 -10.56 -1.70
C ALA A 56 -21.88 -9.33 -0.94
N LEU A 57 -20.84 -9.47 -0.13
CA LEU A 57 -20.20 -8.37 0.56
C LEU A 57 -19.46 -7.45 -0.44
N LEU A 58 -18.68 -8.02 -1.38
CA LEU A 58 -18.01 -7.25 -2.42
C LEU A 58 -19.01 -6.38 -3.20
N ASN A 59 -20.13 -6.98 -3.64
CA ASN A 59 -21.18 -6.28 -4.39
C ASN A 59 -21.88 -5.21 -3.54
N ARG A 60 -22.18 -5.50 -2.26
CA ARG A 60 -22.90 -4.57 -1.37
C ARG A 60 -22.12 -3.29 -1.11
N HIS A 61 -20.81 -3.40 -1.02
CA HIS A 61 -19.93 -2.25 -0.75
C HIS A 61 -19.23 -1.72 -2.00
N ASP A 62 -19.71 -2.13 -3.20
CA ASP A 62 -19.14 -1.70 -4.49
C ASP A 62 -17.61 -1.83 -4.52
N ILE A 63 -17.12 -3.00 -4.08
CA ILE A 63 -15.67 -3.27 -4.07
C ILE A 63 -15.25 -3.69 -5.47
N GLN A 64 -14.45 -2.85 -6.09
CA GLN A 64 -14.04 -2.96 -7.49
C GLN A 64 -12.62 -3.49 -7.65
N ARG A 65 -11.85 -3.58 -6.53
CA ARG A 65 -10.44 -3.98 -6.58
C ARG A 65 -10.05 -4.84 -5.39
N ILE A 66 -9.35 -5.94 -5.67
CA ILE A 66 -8.76 -6.81 -4.64
C ILE A 66 -7.24 -6.80 -4.78
N TYR A 67 -6.55 -6.35 -3.72
CA TYR A 67 -5.12 -6.55 -3.54
C TYR A 67 -4.89 -7.98 -3.04
N LEU A 68 -4.47 -8.85 -3.95
CA LEU A 68 -4.40 -10.28 -3.70
C LEU A 68 -2.96 -10.74 -3.45
N ARG A 69 -2.67 -11.16 -2.21
CA ARG A 69 -1.40 -11.77 -1.87
C ARG A 69 -1.21 -13.04 -2.70
N MET A 70 -0.15 -13.07 -3.51
CA MET A 70 0.17 -14.23 -4.36
C MET A 70 1.14 -15.19 -3.67
N PHE A 71 2.21 -14.65 -3.11
CA PHE A 71 3.21 -15.41 -2.35
C PHE A 71 4.07 -14.46 -1.53
N ASP A 72 4.87 -15.04 -0.64
CA ASP A 72 5.93 -14.33 0.06
C ASP A 72 7.28 -14.73 -0.51
N VAL A 73 8.27 -13.84 -0.37
CA VAL A 73 9.68 -14.13 -0.63
C VAL A 73 10.42 -14.13 0.70
N ALA A 74 11.03 -15.26 1.04
CA ALA A 74 11.74 -15.45 2.29
C ALA A 74 13.08 -16.16 2.08
N VAL A 75 13.91 -16.18 3.11
CA VAL A 75 15.12 -16.99 3.14
C VAL A 75 14.82 -18.32 3.83
N GLU A 76 14.98 -19.39 3.10
CA GLU A 76 14.98 -20.75 3.65
C GLU A 76 16.42 -21.14 3.99
N ARG A 77 16.61 -21.69 5.17
CA ARG A 77 17.95 -22.08 5.67
C ARG A 77 18.01 -23.58 5.86
N ASP A 78 18.84 -24.23 5.08
CA ASP A 78 19.22 -25.61 5.34
C ASP A 78 20.35 -25.65 6.37
N PHE A 79 19.98 -25.87 7.63
CA PHE A 79 20.93 -25.94 8.74
C PHE A 79 21.87 -27.14 8.67
N LEU A 80 21.51 -28.19 7.91
CA LEU A 80 22.35 -29.38 7.77
C LEU A 80 23.49 -29.15 6.78
N ASN A 81 23.21 -28.42 5.71
CA ASN A 81 24.18 -28.15 4.63
C ASN A 81 24.76 -26.73 4.67
N GLY A 82 24.28 -25.88 5.58
CA GLY A 82 24.72 -24.49 5.69
C GLY A 82 24.35 -23.60 4.51
N VAL A 83 23.40 -24.04 3.68
CA VAL A 83 22.92 -23.32 2.51
C VAL A 83 21.74 -22.42 2.89
N SER A 84 21.71 -21.23 2.33
CA SER A 84 20.57 -20.31 2.48
C SER A 84 20.11 -19.88 1.08
N GLU A 85 18.85 -20.08 0.80
CA GLU A 85 18.25 -19.76 -0.50
C GLU A 85 17.10 -18.78 -0.33
N ILE A 86 16.93 -17.88 -1.31
CA ILE A 86 15.78 -16.99 -1.40
C ILE A 86 14.70 -17.74 -2.19
N VAL A 87 13.58 -18.01 -1.55
CA VAL A 87 12.53 -18.86 -2.10
C VAL A 87 11.15 -18.21 -1.95
N PRO A 88 10.21 -18.51 -2.88
CA PRO A 88 8.82 -18.18 -2.67
C PRO A 88 8.21 -19.15 -1.66
N ILE A 89 7.55 -18.59 -0.64
CA ILE A 89 6.80 -19.34 0.37
C ILE A 89 5.36 -18.87 0.42
N ALA A 90 4.52 -19.51 1.21
CA ALA A 90 3.12 -19.12 1.45
C ALA A 90 2.35 -18.80 0.15
N THR A 91 2.65 -19.54 -0.92
CA THR A 91 2.00 -19.40 -2.22
C THR A 91 0.50 -19.60 -2.10
N THR A 92 -0.29 -18.62 -2.54
CA THR A 92 -1.75 -18.69 -2.48
C THR A 92 -2.28 -19.80 -3.38
N LYS A 93 -3.08 -20.67 -2.77
CA LYS A 93 -3.82 -21.74 -3.46
C LYS A 93 -5.20 -21.21 -3.87
N PHE A 94 -5.50 -21.24 -5.15
CA PHE A 94 -6.80 -20.86 -5.66
C PHE A 94 -7.74 -22.07 -5.68
N LEU A 95 -8.88 -21.95 -5.00
CA LEU A 95 -9.97 -22.91 -5.01
C LEU A 95 -11.16 -22.40 -5.84
N SER A 96 -11.27 -21.09 -6.03
CA SER A 96 -12.21 -20.43 -6.91
C SER A 96 -11.48 -19.44 -7.81
N ALA A 97 -12.06 -19.11 -8.97
CA ALA A 97 -11.56 -18.01 -9.81
C ALA A 97 -11.94 -16.67 -9.17
N PRO A 98 -11.12 -15.62 -9.36
CA PRO A 98 -11.51 -14.27 -8.97
C PRO A 98 -12.81 -13.83 -9.67
N PRO A 99 -13.66 -12.99 -9.01
CA PRO A 99 -14.83 -12.42 -9.64
C PRO A 99 -14.46 -11.61 -10.88
N ALA A 100 -15.18 -11.79 -12.00
CA ALA A 100 -14.84 -11.18 -13.28
C ALA A 100 -14.96 -9.65 -13.30
N ASP A 101 -15.83 -9.09 -12.42
CA ASP A 101 -16.09 -7.66 -12.35
C ASP A 101 -15.17 -6.93 -11.35
N VAL A 102 -14.19 -7.63 -10.78
CA VAL A 102 -13.28 -7.08 -9.79
C VAL A 102 -11.84 -7.12 -10.33
N GLU A 103 -11.20 -5.97 -10.34
CA GLU A 103 -9.79 -5.86 -10.72
C GLU A 103 -8.89 -6.53 -9.67
N ILE A 104 -7.96 -7.35 -10.11
CA ILE A 104 -6.98 -7.98 -9.23
C ILE A 104 -5.64 -7.26 -9.33
N VAL A 105 -5.13 -6.82 -8.18
CA VAL A 105 -3.77 -6.34 -8.03
C VAL A 105 -2.94 -7.43 -7.35
N PRO A 106 -2.06 -8.13 -8.08
CA PRO A 106 -1.19 -9.14 -7.49
C PRO A 106 -0.19 -8.51 -6.51
N VAL A 107 -0.10 -9.07 -5.30
CA VAL A 107 0.78 -8.59 -4.23
C VAL A 107 1.81 -9.65 -3.88
N VAL A 108 3.06 -9.26 -3.74
CA VAL A 108 4.13 -10.09 -3.15
C VAL A 108 4.63 -9.44 -1.86
N TYR A 109 4.71 -10.24 -0.79
CA TYR A 109 5.36 -9.82 0.44
C TYR A 109 6.83 -10.26 0.45
N ILE A 110 7.73 -9.32 0.75
CA ILE A 110 9.17 -9.57 0.79
C ILE A 110 9.65 -9.42 2.23
N THR A 111 10.12 -10.50 2.83
CA THR A 111 10.67 -10.44 4.19
C THR A 111 11.96 -9.61 4.23
N ILE A 112 12.24 -8.99 5.38
CA ILE A 112 13.46 -8.20 5.55
C ILE A 112 14.73 -9.04 5.32
N ASP A 113 14.72 -10.32 5.74
CA ASP A 113 15.86 -11.21 5.55
C ASP A 113 16.05 -11.57 4.07
N ALA A 114 14.97 -11.79 3.32
CA ALA A 114 15.06 -11.97 1.87
C ALA A 114 15.61 -10.71 1.18
N LEU A 115 15.12 -9.54 1.54
CA LEU A 115 15.59 -8.28 0.99
C LEU A 115 17.10 -8.06 1.29
N ARG A 116 17.57 -8.41 2.48
CA ARG A 116 19.00 -8.38 2.81
C ARG A 116 19.80 -9.35 1.96
N ALA A 117 19.29 -10.56 1.74
CA ALA A 117 19.95 -11.59 0.94
C ALA A 117 19.94 -11.27 -0.58
N MET A 118 19.01 -10.42 -1.05
CA MET A 118 18.95 -9.91 -2.42
C MET A 118 20.00 -8.86 -2.73
N ALA A 119 20.67 -8.28 -1.73
CA ALA A 119 21.61 -7.19 -1.94
C ALA A 119 22.69 -7.56 -2.98
N GLY A 120 22.77 -6.77 -4.06
CA GLY A 120 23.64 -7.03 -5.22
C GLY A 120 23.09 -8.03 -6.25
N LYS A 121 21.87 -8.55 -6.04
CA LYS A 121 21.14 -9.45 -6.96
C LYS A 121 19.74 -8.94 -7.28
N GLU A 122 19.44 -7.68 -7.00
CA GLU A 122 18.11 -7.11 -7.13
C GLU A 122 17.56 -7.24 -8.55
N LEU A 123 18.43 -7.16 -9.58
CA LEU A 123 18.01 -7.32 -10.99
C LEU A 123 17.47 -8.72 -11.27
N GLU A 124 18.15 -9.76 -10.77
CA GLU A 124 17.70 -11.14 -10.90
C GLU A 124 16.35 -11.34 -10.22
N PHE A 125 16.23 -10.89 -8.96
CA PHE A 125 14.99 -11.07 -8.19
C PHE A 125 13.84 -10.20 -8.67
N ALA A 126 14.09 -9.02 -9.22
CA ALA A 126 13.07 -8.21 -9.87
C ALA A 126 12.38 -8.99 -10.99
N SER A 127 13.17 -9.62 -11.89
CA SER A 127 12.65 -10.42 -12.99
C SER A 127 11.87 -11.65 -12.49
N LEU A 128 12.43 -12.40 -11.55
CA LEU A 128 11.78 -13.59 -10.98
C LEU A 128 10.45 -13.26 -10.29
N ILE A 129 10.39 -12.16 -9.56
CA ILE A 129 9.17 -11.70 -8.86
C ILE A 129 8.10 -11.34 -9.89
N VAL A 130 8.42 -10.50 -10.88
CA VAL A 130 7.46 -10.06 -11.90
C VAL A 130 6.95 -11.24 -12.71
N GLU A 131 7.84 -12.09 -13.23
CA GLU A 131 7.48 -13.27 -14.00
C GLU A 131 6.55 -14.19 -13.21
N ARG A 132 6.86 -14.47 -11.95
CA ARG A 132 6.03 -15.32 -11.10
C ARG A 132 4.67 -14.70 -10.81
N LEU A 133 4.61 -13.40 -10.47
CA LEU A 133 3.34 -12.70 -10.22
C LEU A 133 2.42 -12.79 -11.43
N LEU A 134 2.93 -12.45 -12.62
CA LEU A 134 2.14 -12.45 -13.86
C LEU A 134 1.75 -13.86 -14.29
N ALA A 135 2.65 -14.83 -14.16
CA ALA A 135 2.34 -16.22 -14.46
C ALA A 135 1.23 -16.77 -13.55
N MET A 136 1.30 -16.48 -12.24
CA MET A 136 0.25 -16.88 -11.30
C MET A 136 -1.08 -16.19 -11.59
N ALA A 137 -1.07 -14.90 -11.88
CA ALA A 137 -2.27 -14.15 -12.23
C ALA A 137 -2.94 -14.71 -13.48
N SER A 138 -2.16 -14.93 -14.54
CA SER A 138 -2.64 -15.52 -15.79
C SER A 138 -3.19 -16.94 -15.60
N TYR A 139 -2.46 -17.80 -14.89
CA TYR A 139 -2.87 -19.18 -14.66
C TYR A 139 -4.19 -19.29 -13.88
N ASN A 140 -4.45 -18.36 -12.96
CA ASN A 140 -5.62 -18.38 -12.10
C ASN A 140 -6.77 -17.48 -12.59
N GLY A 141 -6.69 -16.94 -13.81
CA GLY A 141 -7.77 -16.17 -14.42
C GLY A 141 -8.02 -14.83 -13.74
N CYS A 142 -6.96 -14.14 -13.29
CA CYS A 142 -7.08 -12.83 -12.62
C CYS A 142 -7.43 -11.66 -13.57
N GLY A 143 -7.71 -11.93 -14.86
CA GLY A 143 -7.98 -10.88 -15.85
C GLY A 143 -6.72 -10.12 -16.28
N ASP A 144 -6.93 -8.94 -16.85
CA ASP A 144 -5.85 -8.04 -17.26
C ASP A 144 -5.26 -7.36 -16.03
N ILE A 145 -3.95 -7.43 -15.87
CA ILE A 145 -3.25 -6.83 -14.74
C ILE A 145 -2.76 -5.43 -15.11
N SER A 146 -3.32 -4.42 -14.47
CA SER A 146 -2.93 -3.01 -14.65
C SER A 146 -1.93 -2.50 -13.60
N GLU A 147 -1.83 -3.22 -12.47
CA GLU A 147 -0.99 -2.85 -11.33
C GLU A 147 -0.46 -4.10 -10.63
N ILE A 148 0.77 -4.05 -10.15
CA ILE A 148 1.32 -5.01 -9.18
C ILE A 148 1.78 -4.28 -7.93
N GLN A 149 1.84 -4.97 -6.79
CA GLN A 149 2.25 -4.37 -5.52
C GLN A 149 3.39 -5.15 -4.87
N LEU A 150 4.39 -4.40 -4.39
CA LEU A 150 5.43 -4.91 -3.49
C LEU A 150 5.11 -4.50 -2.05
N ASP A 151 5.00 -5.46 -1.16
CA ASP A 151 4.87 -5.26 0.28
C ASP A 151 6.18 -5.62 0.98
N CYS A 152 6.74 -4.68 1.74
CA CYS A 152 7.95 -4.92 2.51
C CYS A 152 8.06 -3.97 3.71
N ASP A 153 8.36 -4.53 4.87
CA ASP A 153 8.66 -3.78 6.09
C ASP A 153 10.13 -3.32 6.13
N TRP A 154 10.60 -2.73 5.01
CA TRP A 154 12.00 -2.28 4.90
C TRP A 154 12.36 -1.27 5.99
N THR A 155 13.62 -1.27 6.38
CA THR A 155 14.21 -0.39 7.39
C THR A 155 15.28 0.49 6.77
N SER A 156 15.80 1.46 7.52
CA SER A 156 16.90 2.31 7.04
C SER A 156 18.11 1.51 6.53
N SER A 157 18.36 0.31 7.09
CA SER A 157 19.46 -0.55 6.66
C SER A 157 19.21 -1.32 5.36
N THR A 158 17.96 -1.50 4.97
CA THR A 158 17.56 -2.21 3.74
C THR A 158 16.92 -1.30 2.69
N LYS A 159 16.77 -0.01 3.00
CA LYS A 159 16.13 0.98 2.14
C LYS A 159 16.74 1.04 0.73
N SER A 160 18.07 1.09 0.63
CA SER A 160 18.73 1.21 -0.67
C SER A 160 18.45 0.01 -1.58
N SER A 161 18.49 -1.22 -1.03
CA SER A 161 18.19 -2.43 -1.77
C SER A 161 16.71 -2.47 -2.18
N TYR A 162 15.78 -2.10 -1.27
CA TYR A 162 14.35 -2.03 -1.60
C TYR A 162 14.05 -1.00 -2.69
N HIS A 163 14.61 0.21 -2.58
CA HIS A 163 14.43 1.25 -3.59
C HIS A 163 14.97 0.82 -4.95
N TYR A 164 16.11 0.15 -4.98
CA TYR A 164 16.68 -0.36 -6.23
C TYR A 164 15.82 -1.47 -6.82
N LEU A 165 15.33 -2.39 -6.00
CA LEU A 165 14.38 -3.42 -6.43
C LEU A 165 13.10 -2.80 -7.02
N CYS A 166 12.52 -1.81 -6.33
CA CYS A 166 11.33 -1.10 -6.83
C CYS A 166 11.59 -0.42 -8.19
N HIS A 167 12.75 0.22 -8.34
CA HIS A 167 13.15 0.83 -9.61
C HIS A 167 13.19 -0.18 -10.76
N LEU A 168 13.86 -1.31 -10.55
CA LEU A 168 13.98 -2.37 -11.57
C LEU A 168 12.64 -3.01 -11.92
N VAL A 169 11.80 -3.29 -10.91
CA VAL A 169 10.45 -3.81 -11.14
C VAL A 169 9.63 -2.80 -11.93
N LYS A 170 9.64 -1.51 -11.54
CA LYS A 170 8.91 -0.46 -12.24
C LYS A 170 9.34 -0.31 -13.69
N GLU A 171 10.64 -0.32 -13.97
CA GLU A 171 11.15 -0.26 -15.35
C GLU A 171 10.63 -1.45 -16.19
N GLN A 172 10.65 -2.65 -15.64
CA GLN A 172 10.22 -3.86 -16.35
C GLN A 172 8.73 -3.84 -16.68
N ILE A 173 7.86 -3.49 -15.70
CA ILE A 173 6.40 -3.53 -15.90
C ILE A 173 5.86 -2.33 -16.69
N SER A 174 6.56 -1.19 -16.66
CA SER A 174 6.16 0.00 -17.43
C SER A 174 6.17 -0.26 -18.94
N GLN A 175 6.95 -1.22 -19.42
CA GLN A 175 6.96 -1.64 -20.82
C GLN A 175 5.66 -2.32 -21.26
N GLN A 176 4.81 -2.70 -20.30
CA GLN A 176 3.50 -3.33 -20.49
C GLN A 176 2.35 -2.45 -19.98
N ASP A 177 2.58 -1.14 -19.84
CA ASP A 177 1.63 -0.14 -19.31
C ASP A 177 1.09 -0.43 -17.90
N MET A 178 1.80 -1.25 -17.12
CA MET A 178 1.44 -1.56 -15.73
C MET A 178 2.04 -0.55 -14.76
N LYS A 179 1.36 -0.37 -13.62
CA LYS A 179 1.78 0.48 -12.51
C LYS A 179 2.41 -0.34 -11.38
N LEU A 180 3.37 0.27 -10.70
CA LEU A 180 3.91 -0.26 -9.45
C LEU A 180 3.30 0.48 -8.27
N SER A 181 2.65 -0.25 -7.36
CA SER A 181 2.36 0.25 -6.01
C SER A 181 3.26 -0.42 -4.97
N VAL A 182 3.41 0.26 -3.84
CA VAL A 182 4.19 -0.24 -2.69
C VAL A 182 3.42 0.01 -1.41
N THR A 183 3.58 -0.86 -0.42
CA THR A 183 3.08 -0.57 0.92
C THR A 183 3.99 0.39 1.66
N ILE A 184 3.40 1.26 2.46
CA ILE A 184 4.10 2.23 3.30
C ILE A 184 3.64 2.04 4.73
N ARG A 185 4.58 1.78 5.64
CA ARG A 185 4.31 1.75 7.09
C ARG A 185 4.41 3.17 7.67
N LEU A 186 3.73 3.43 8.77
CA LEU A 186 3.73 4.75 9.41
C LEU A 186 5.14 5.30 9.65
N HIS A 187 6.07 4.47 10.14
CA HIS A 187 7.46 4.91 10.38
C HIS A 187 8.21 5.25 9.09
N GLN A 188 7.83 4.66 7.95
CA GLN A 188 8.46 4.91 6.65
C GLN A 188 8.04 6.27 6.04
N LEU A 189 6.97 6.91 6.56
CA LEU A 189 6.59 8.26 6.14
C LEU A 189 7.69 9.30 6.38
N GLN A 190 8.61 9.05 7.30
CA GLN A 190 9.74 9.95 7.60
C GLN A 190 10.96 9.72 6.68
N GLU A 191 10.88 8.70 5.83
CA GLU A 191 11.95 8.32 4.90
C GLU A 191 11.64 8.80 3.48
N SER A 192 12.63 8.75 2.58
CA SER A 192 12.38 8.98 1.16
C SER A 192 11.44 7.92 0.58
N ALA A 193 10.51 8.31 -0.27
CA ALA A 193 9.59 7.37 -0.91
C ALA A 193 10.33 6.41 -1.86
N PRO A 194 9.94 5.13 -1.90
CA PRO A 194 10.39 4.22 -2.94
C PRO A 194 9.96 4.71 -4.35
N PRO A 195 10.72 4.38 -5.41
CA PRO A 195 10.39 4.77 -6.78
C PRO A 195 9.22 3.93 -7.31
N ALA A 196 8.00 4.27 -6.90
CA ALA A 196 6.74 3.66 -7.29
C ALA A 196 5.78 4.69 -7.88
N ASP A 197 4.68 4.25 -8.48
CA ASP A 197 3.64 5.14 -9.02
C ASP A 197 2.71 5.64 -7.93
N LYS A 198 2.48 4.81 -6.90
CA LYS A 198 1.73 5.17 -5.68
C LYS A 198 2.15 4.31 -4.49
N GLY A 199 1.78 4.77 -3.31
CA GLY A 199 1.90 4.02 -2.06
C GLY A 199 0.53 3.66 -1.49
N VAL A 200 0.48 2.58 -0.71
CA VAL A 200 -0.66 2.27 0.16
C VAL A 200 -0.18 2.41 1.60
N LEU A 201 -0.66 3.44 2.28
CA LEU A 201 -0.32 3.66 3.69
C LEU A 201 -1.10 2.69 4.57
N MET A 202 -0.37 1.83 5.25
CA MET A 202 -0.92 0.81 6.16
C MET A 202 -1.21 1.43 7.52
N LEU A 203 -2.49 1.67 7.83
CA LEU A 203 -2.95 2.29 9.07
C LEU A 203 -3.40 1.22 10.07
N TYR A 204 -2.52 0.26 10.32
CA TYR A 204 -2.72 -0.80 11.31
C TYR A 204 -1.37 -1.32 11.84
N ASN A 205 -1.41 -2.14 12.88
CA ASN A 205 -0.24 -2.57 13.66
C ASN A 205 0.53 -1.36 14.19
N THR A 206 -0.21 -0.41 14.77
CA THR A 206 0.34 0.87 15.22
C THR A 206 0.98 0.78 16.60
N GLY A 207 0.52 -0.15 17.44
CA GLY A 207 0.96 -0.30 18.82
C GLY A 207 1.99 -1.44 19.02
N ALA A 208 2.57 -1.47 20.21
CA ALA A 208 3.58 -2.45 20.59
C ALA A 208 2.94 -3.80 20.97
N LEU A 209 2.72 -4.67 19.99
CA LEU A 209 2.05 -5.99 20.15
C LEU A 209 2.56 -6.78 21.37
N LYS A 210 3.88 -6.81 21.57
CA LYS A 210 4.54 -7.64 22.61
C LYS A 210 4.60 -6.97 23.99
N ASN A 211 4.19 -5.71 24.11
CA ASN A 211 4.14 -5.02 25.38
C ASN A 211 2.82 -5.34 26.09
N PRO A 212 2.83 -5.93 27.30
CA PRO A 212 1.61 -6.25 28.04
C PRO A 212 0.74 -5.04 28.37
N GLU A 213 1.32 -3.86 28.53
CA GLU A 213 0.62 -2.60 28.84
C GLU A 213 -0.08 -1.96 27.64
N THR A 214 0.11 -2.49 26.42
CA THR A 214 -0.58 -1.97 25.24
C THR A 214 -2.07 -2.34 25.31
N GLU A 215 -2.96 -1.35 25.17
CA GLU A 215 -4.41 -1.59 25.17
C GLU A 215 -4.88 -2.21 23.84
N ASN A 216 -4.43 -1.65 22.72
CA ASN A 216 -4.77 -2.14 21.38
C ASN A 216 -3.58 -1.92 20.43
N SER A 217 -2.97 -3.02 19.98
CA SER A 217 -1.84 -2.96 19.05
C SER A 217 -2.26 -2.88 17.59
N ILE A 218 -3.53 -3.15 17.28
CA ILE A 218 -4.02 -3.12 15.89
C ILE A 218 -4.10 -1.68 15.41
N LEU A 219 -4.80 -0.81 16.12
CA LEU A 219 -4.95 0.59 15.75
C LEU A 219 -5.17 1.45 17.00
N SER A 220 -4.40 2.52 17.09
CA SER A 220 -4.59 3.59 18.06
C SER A 220 -4.23 4.94 17.42
N ILE A 221 -5.10 5.93 17.55
CA ILE A 221 -4.83 7.29 17.09
C ILE A 221 -3.61 7.90 17.78
N ASN A 222 -3.38 7.55 19.05
CA ASN A 222 -2.25 8.03 19.82
C ASN A 222 -0.93 7.48 19.28
N ASP A 223 -0.93 6.23 18.80
CA ASP A 223 0.26 5.60 18.21
C ASP A 223 0.49 6.06 16.77
N ALA A 224 -0.58 6.34 16.01
CA ALA A 224 -0.46 6.81 14.62
C ALA A 224 -0.05 8.30 14.53
N LYS A 225 -0.58 9.15 15.39
CA LYS A 225 -0.41 10.61 15.37
C LYS A 225 1.05 11.09 15.33
N PRO A 226 2.02 10.51 16.06
CA PRO A 226 3.42 10.93 16.02
C PRO A 226 4.07 10.83 14.65
N TYR A 227 3.59 9.93 13.78
CA TYR A 227 4.11 9.72 12.42
C TYR A 227 3.48 10.65 11.39
N LEU A 228 2.29 11.17 11.64
CA LEU A 228 1.53 12.02 10.72
C LEU A 228 1.90 13.51 10.88
N LYS A 229 3.19 13.81 10.76
CA LYS A 229 3.74 15.17 10.90
C LYS A 229 3.84 15.92 9.59
N GLN A 230 3.99 15.20 8.48
CA GLN A 230 4.15 15.74 7.14
C GLN A 230 2.79 16.16 6.57
N ARG A 231 2.81 17.12 5.64
CA ARG A 231 1.62 17.54 4.90
C ARG A 231 1.52 16.89 3.52
N GLU A 232 2.63 16.35 3.03
CA GLU A 232 2.72 15.73 1.71
C GLU A 232 3.69 14.56 1.77
N TYR A 233 3.40 13.52 1.00
CA TYR A 233 4.32 12.42 0.76
C TYR A 233 4.73 12.45 -0.72
N PRO A 234 6.00 12.12 -1.08
CA PRO A 234 6.52 12.33 -2.43
C PRO A 234 5.80 11.57 -3.55
N ILE A 235 5.08 10.49 -3.22
CA ILE A 235 4.21 9.77 -4.16
C ILE A 235 2.77 9.79 -3.66
N PRO A 236 1.77 9.73 -4.57
CA PRO A 236 0.37 9.66 -4.16
C PRO A 236 0.08 8.46 -3.26
N LEU A 237 -0.84 8.62 -2.32
CA LEU A 237 -1.19 7.57 -1.36
C LEU A 237 -2.65 7.15 -1.47
N ASP A 238 -2.90 5.84 -1.33
CA ASP A 238 -4.16 5.26 -0.88
C ASP A 238 -4.02 4.83 0.58
N TYR A 239 -5.13 4.59 1.29
CA TYR A 239 -5.11 4.32 2.73
C TYR A 239 -5.75 2.98 3.04
N ALA A 240 -5.03 2.12 3.78
CA ALA A 240 -5.52 0.82 4.21
C ALA A 240 -5.86 0.80 5.70
N TYR A 241 -7.10 0.42 6.03
CA TYR A 241 -7.64 0.39 7.38
C TYR A 241 -7.92 -1.04 7.83
N PRO A 242 -7.69 -1.36 9.11
CA PRO A 242 -7.95 -2.68 9.66
C PRO A 242 -9.44 -2.91 9.91
N MET A 243 -9.90 -4.12 9.58
CA MET A 243 -11.25 -4.59 9.90
C MET A 243 -11.17 -6.01 10.47
N PHE A 244 -10.33 -6.17 11.49
CA PHE A 244 -10.08 -7.45 12.13
C PHE A 244 -9.82 -7.31 13.63
N GLY A 245 -9.81 -8.45 14.30
CA GLY A 245 -9.42 -8.59 15.70
C GLY A 245 -8.62 -9.86 15.91
N TRP A 246 -7.95 -9.94 17.04
CA TRP A 246 -7.19 -11.11 17.50
C TRP A 246 -7.08 -11.17 19.02
N GLY A 247 -6.59 -12.29 19.52
CA GLY A 247 -6.10 -12.38 20.90
C GLY A 247 -4.57 -12.32 20.90
N VAL A 248 -4.01 -11.59 21.85
CA VAL A 248 -2.56 -11.60 22.11
C VAL A 248 -2.34 -12.38 23.40
N LYS A 249 -1.71 -13.54 23.30
CA LYS A 249 -1.46 -14.45 24.43
C LYS A 249 -0.16 -14.11 25.12
N PHE A 250 -0.23 -14.00 26.43
CA PHE A 250 0.90 -13.81 27.32
C PHE A 250 0.99 -14.94 28.35
N GLU A 251 2.19 -15.24 28.78
CA GLU A 251 2.51 -16.12 29.91
C GLU A 251 3.53 -15.41 30.80
N ASP A 252 3.22 -15.20 32.08
CA ASP A 252 4.04 -14.43 33.01
C ASP A 252 4.48 -13.07 32.42
N ASP A 253 3.54 -12.31 31.84
CA ASP A 253 3.74 -11.02 31.14
C ASP A 253 4.66 -11.08 29.91
N ARG A 254 5.03 -12.28 29.44
CA ARG A 254 5.82 -12.45 28.23
C ARG A 254 4.93 -12.82 27.04
N PHE A 255 5.12 -12.13 25.94
CA PHE A 255 4.42 -12.44 24.71
C PHE A 255 4.70 -13.89 24.24
N VAL A 256 3.66 -14.63 23.97
CA VAL A 256 3.72 -16.01 23.46
C VAL A 256 3.36 -16.05 21.98
N SER A 257 2.14 -15.63 21.63
CA SER A 257 1.63 -15.72 20.25
C SER A 257 0.42 -14.82 20.03
N ILE A 258 0.07 -14.64 18.76
CA ILE A 258 -1.26 -14.19 18.35
C ILE A 258 -2.15 -15.44 18.27
N VAL A 259 -3.37 -15.33 18.75
CA VAL A 259 -4.39 -16.37 18.75
C VAL A 259 -5.71 -15.82 18.21
N SER A 260 -6.67 -16.69 17.90
CA SER A 260 -8.00 -16.25 17.49
C SER A 260 -8.75 -15.55 18.66
N GLU A 261 -9.76 -14.75 18.33
CA GLU A 261 -10.52 -14.00 19.32
C GLU A 261 -11.37 -14.87 20.27
N ASP A 262 -11.63 -16.11 19.91
CA ASP A 262 -12.35 -17.07 20.74
C ASP A 262 -11.42 -17.98 21.58
N ALA A 263 -10.10 -17.85 21.42
CA ALA A 263 -9.12 -18.59 22.20
C ALA A 263 -9.24 -18.23 23.69
N LYS A 264 -8.96 -19.20 24.56
CA LYS A 264 -9.00 -19.03 26.02
C LYS A 264 -7.65 -19.39 26.63
N ALA A 265 -7.30 -18.71 27.72
CA ALA A 265 -6.15 -19.10 28.53
C ALA A 265 -6.37 -20.53 29.09
N THR A 266 -5.31 -21.33 29.09
CA THR A 266 -5.35 -22.73 29.48
C THR A 266 -4.70 -22.99 30.84
N THR A 267 -3.88 -22.07 31.32
CA THR A 267 -3.17 -22.15 32.61
C THR A 267 -3.38 -20.86 33.42
N ALA A 268 -3.08 -20.89 34.72
CA ALA A 268 -3.31 -19.80 35.64
C ALA A 268 -2.36 -18.60 35.42
N ASN A 269 -1.20 -18.83 34.81
CA ASN A 269 -0.20 -17.81 34.49
C ASN A 269 -0.33 -17.27 33.05
N GLU A 270 -1.31 -17.78 32.27
CA GLU A 270 -1.65 -17.27 30.96
C GLU A 270 -2.80 -16.26 31.02
N TYR A 271 -2.73 -15.24 30.17
CA TYR A 271 -3.89 -14.41 29.85
C TYR A 271 -3.87 -14.03 28.37
N ILE A 272 -5.04 -13.65 27.86
CA ILE A 272 -5.22 -13.19 26.48
C ILE A 272 -5.78 -11.79 26.50
N ARG A 273 -5.08 -10.85 25.88
CA ARG A 273 -5.57 -9.52 25.56
C ARG A 273 -6.29 -9.59 24.23
N TYR A 274 -7.60 -9.36 24.24
CA TYR A 274 -8.40 -9.32 23.00
C TYR A 274 -8.39 -7.93 22.45
N GLU A 275 -8.06 -7.80 21.18
CA GLU A 275 -7.96 -6.56 20.46
C GLU A 275 -8.82 -6.62 19.20
N ARG A 276 -9.45 -5.49 18.86
CA ARG A 276 -10.20 -5.32 17.62
C ARG A 276 -10.11 -3.85 17.18
N ALA A 277 -9.99 -3.61 15.88
CA ALA A 277 -10.17 -2.27 15.32
C ALA A 277 -11.63 -1.86 15.48
N THR A 278 -11.90 -0.81 16.22
CA THR A 278 -13.25 -0.25 16.35
C THR A 278 -13.50 0.76 15.25
N ILE A 279 -14.75 0.85 14.75
CA ILE A 279 -15.08 1.83 13.72
C ILE A 279 -14.78 3.27 14.16
N ALA A 280 -15.03 3.60 15.43
CA ALA A 280 -14.74 4.92 15.98
C ALA A 280 -13.25 5.29 15.87
N GLU A 281 -12.35 4.34 16.18
CA GLU A 281 -10.90 4.53 16.07
C GLU A 281 -10.48 4.62 14.59
N VAL A 282 -11.02 3.75 13.73
CA VAL A 282 -10.75 3.79 12.27
C VAL A 282 -11.14 5.14 11.68
N LEU A 283 -12.34 5.65 11.98
CA LEU A 283 -12.81 6.94 11.47
C LEU A 283 -12.01 8.12 12.05
N ALA A 284 -11.61 8.05 13.31
CA ALA A 284 -10.76 9.08 13.92
C ALA A 284 -9.37 9.14 13.22
N VAL A 285 -8.76 7.97 12.97
CA VAL A 285 -7.49 7.89 12.24
C VAL A 285 -7.67 8.34 10.79
N LYS A 286 -8.76 7.93 10.11
CA LYS A 286 -9.10 8.37 8.75
C LYS A 286 -9.16 9.89 8.66
N ALA A 287 -9.92 10.54 9.54
CA ALA A 287 -10.03 11.99 9.58
C ALA A 287 -8.67 12.68 9.82
N LEU A 288 -7.85 12.13 10.71
CA LEU A 288 -6.51 12.65 10.98
C LEU A 288 -5.57 12.52 9.77
N VAL A 289 -5.56 11.35 9.11
CA VAL A 289 -4.71 11.10 7.95
C VAL A 289 -5.11 12.00 6.78
N GLU A 290 -6.40 12.09 6.48
CA GLU A 290 -6.91 12.98 5.42
C GLU A 290 -6.62 14.47 5.71
N GLN A 291 -6.67 14.88 6.97
CA GLN A 291 -6.28 16.23 7.38
C GLN A 291 -4.79 16.50 7.16
N LYS A 292 -3.93 15.49 7.35
CA LYS A 292 -2.47 15.63 7.32
C LYS A 292 -1.85 15.39 5.96
N LEU A 293 -2.34 14.39 5.23
CA LEU A 293 -1.77 13.91 3.97
C LEU A 293 -2.69 14.13 2.77
N GLY A 294 -3.93 14.63 3.00
CA GLY A 294 -4.93 14.82 1.94
C GLY A 294 -5.80 13.59 1.71
N LYS A 295 -6.69 13.68 0.74
CA LYS A 295 -7.55 12.58 0.32
C LYS A 295 -6.74 11.49 -0.39
N PRO A 296 -7.17 10.21 -0.31
CA PRO A 296 -6.50 9.14 -1.06
C PRO A 296 -6.58 9.39 -2.57
N LEU A 297 -5.60 8.89 -3.31
CA LEU A 297 -5.54 9.01 -4.77
C LEU A 297 -6.71 8.27 -5.43
N ASN A 298 -6.78 6.97 -5.22
CA ASN A 298 -7.81 6.11 -5.81
C ASN A 298 -8.87 5.69 -4.80
N GLY A 299 -8.55 5.62 -3.51
CA GLY A 299 -9.53 5.31 -2.52
C GLY A 299 -9.03 4.67 -1.23
N ASN A 300 -9.99 4.23 -0.43
CA ASN A 300 -9.73 3.53 0.82
C ASN A 300 -9.75 2.02 0.59
N ILE A 301 -8.97 1.31 1.36
CA ILE A 301 -8.76 -0.12 1.25
C ILE A 301 -9.04 -0.76 2.60
N LEU A 302 -9.81 -1.83 2.65
CA LEU A 302 -10.00 -2.60 3.87
C LEU A 302 -8.96 -3.73 3.97
N TYR A 303 -8.42 -3.92 5.14
CA TYR A 303 -7.59 -5.08 5.45
C TYR A 303 -8.32 -5.96 6.47
N HIS A 304 -8.81 -7.17 6.13
CA HIS A 304 -8.80 -7.81 4.81
C HIS A 304 -10.10 -8.61 4.58
N LEU A 305 -10.29 -9.19 3.39
CA LEU A 305 -11.43 -10.02 3.02
C LEU A 305 -11.41 -11.32 3.82
N ASP A 306 -12.15 -11.30 4.88
CA ASP A 306 -12.43 -12.44 5.75
C ASP A 306 -13.79 -12.22 6.39
N TYR A 307 -14.80 -12.91 5.89
CA TYR A 307 -16.17 -12.76 6.39
C TYR A 307 -16.28 -13.06 7.89
N THR A 308 -15.45 -13.95 8.42
CA THR A 308 -15.46 -14.26 9.87
C THR A 308 -15.08 -13.03 10.72
N GLN A 309 -14.29 -12.13 10.18
CA GLN A 309 -13.91 -10.86 10.78
C GLN A 309 -14.92 -9.75 10.43
N LEU A 310 -15.24 -9.61 9.14
CA LEU A 310 -16.08 -8.52 8.63
C LEU A 310 -17.51 -8.57 9.16
N LYS A 311 -18.07 -9.75 9.45
CA LYS A 311 -19.40 -9.91 10.06
C LYS A 311 -19.57 -9.24 11.43
N ASN A 312 -18.47 -8.85 12.08
CA ASN A 312 -18.49 -8.13 13.36
C ASN A 312 -18.73 -6.61 13.19
N TYR A 313 -18.82 -6.15 11.95
CA TYR A 313 -19.09 -4.76 11.60
C TYR A 313 -20.40 -4.68 10.80
N THR A 314 -21.14 -3.62 10.99
CA THR A 314 -22.36 -3.36 10.21
C THR A 314 -22.01 -2.86 8.81
N ASP A 315 -22.94 -3.00 7.87
CA ASP A 315 -22.79 -2.45 6.51
C ASP A 315 -22.58 -0.93 6.52
N ASP A 316 -23.24 -0.21 7.42
CA ASP A 316 -23.08 1.24 7.59
C ASP A 316 -21.67 1.60 8.07
N GLU A 317 -21.10 0.84 8.99
CA GLU A 317 -19.73 1.04 9.49
C GLU A 317 -18.70 0.83 8.38
N ILE A 318 -18.85 -0.22 7.59
CA ILE A 318 -17.98 -0.50 6.42
C ILE A 318 -18.12 0.64 5.40
N SER A 319 -19.34 1.06 5.09
CA SER A 319 -19.60 2.12 4.11
C SER A 319 -19.01 3.47 4.52
N GLN A 320 -18.96 3.78 5.83
CA GLN A 320 -18.33 5.01 6.34
C GLN A 320 -16.83 5.06 6.06
N ILE A 321 -16.13 3.91 6.02
CA ILE A 321 -14.70 3.89 5.70
C ILE A 321 -14.49 4.26 4.23
N TYR A 322 -15.35 3.81 3.33
CA TYR A 322 -15.29 4.12 1.91
C TYR A 322 -15.83 5.52 1.56
N SER A 323 -16.55 6.20 2.46
CA SER A 323 -17.07 7.55 2.20
C SER A 323 -15.95 8.60 2.11
N TYR A 324 -16.15 9.63 1.25
CA TYR A 324 -15.15 10.69 0.95
C TYR A 324 -15.68 12.09 1.26
#